data_2d5f276a391e60037541c265ca835ae6
#
_entry.id   2d5f276a391e60037541c265ca835ae6
#
_cell.length_a   1.000
_cell.length_b   1.000
_cell.length_c   1.000
_cell.angle_alpha   90.00
_cell.angle_beta   90.00
_cell.angle_gamma   90.00
#
_symmetry.space_group_name_H-M   'P 1'
#
loop_
_entity.id
_entity.type
_entity.pdbx_description
1 polymer ?
#
loop_
_entity_poly.entity_id
_entity_poly.type
_entity_poly.pdbx_seq_one_letter_code
_entity_poly.pdbx_strand_id
1 'polypeptide(L)'
;MSDKVYKVLPSAKKNALIDNETYLKWYKESVSNPDKFWGKHGKRIDWFKPYTKVKNTSFNGKVSIKWFEDGTTNVSWNCIDRHLKKRGDQVAIIWEGDNPYDDKKITYKELHGHVSRLANV
;
A
#
# COMPACT_ATOMS: atom_id res chain seq x y z
N MET A 1 0.38 2.94 -34.38
CA MET A 1 -0.57 1.93 -33.87
C MET A 1 -1.57 2.67 -33.00
N SER A 2 -2.86 2.56 -33.27
CA SER A 2 -3.87 3.15 -32.38
C SER A 2 -4.01 2.23 -31.17
N ASP A 3 -3.78 2.75 -29.96
CA ASP A 3 -3.97 2.00 -28.73
C ASP A 3 -5.43 1.57 -28.62
N LYS A 4 -5.66 0.26 -28.51
CA LYS A 4 -7.00 -0.30 -28.39
C LYS A 4 -7.58 0.05 -27.00
N VAL A 5 -8.60 0.89 -26.98
CA VAL A 5 -9.29 1.25 -25.74
C VAL A 5 -10.37 0.21 -25.44
N TYR A 6 -10.30 -0.39 -24.25
CA TYR A 6 -11.29 -1.34 -23.77
C TYR A 6 -12.31 -0.66 -22.86
N LYS A 7 -13.59 -1.02 -23.03
CA LYS A 7 -14.65 -0.53 -22.13
C LYS A 7 -14.52 -1.15 -20.76
N VAL A 8 -14.72 -0.33 -19.71
CA VAL A 8 -14.77 -0.81 -18.33
C VAL A 8 -16.00 -1.70 -18.15
N LEU A 9 -15.79 -2.90 -17.59
CA LEU A 9 -16.88 -3.82 -17.29
C LEU A 9 -17.85 -3.21 -16.26
N PRO A 10 -19.18 -3.36 -16.43
CA PRO A 10 -20.16 -2.82 -15.48
C PRO A 10 -19.95 -3.29 -14.04
N SER A 11 -19.53 -4.56 -13.84
CA SER A 11 -19.22 -5.11 -12.53
C SER A 11 -18.02 -4.43 -11.87
N ALA A 12 -16.96 -4.14 -12.64
CA ALA A 12 -15.79 -3.43 -12.15
C ALA A 12 -16.15 -1.99 -11.75
N LYS A 13 -16.95 -1.30 -12.59
CA LYS A 13 -17.42 0.05 -12.29
C LYS A 13 -18.29 0.10 -11.03
N LYS A 14 -19.20 -0.87 -10.85
CA LYS A 14 -20.09 -0.95 -9.68
C LYS A 14 -19.33 -1.17 -8.37
N ASN A 15 -18.25 -1.96 -8.42
CA ASN A 15 -17.49 -2.36 -7.23
C ASN A 15 -16.25 -1.48 -7.00
N ALA A 16 -16.01 -0.48 -7.83
CA ALA A 16 -14.89 0.44 -7.67
C ALA A 16 -15.06 1.29 -6.41
N LEU A 17 -14.03 1.32 -5.56
CA LEU A 17 -13.98 2.19 -4.36
C LEU A 17 -13.76 3.66 -4.74
N ILE A 18 -13.16 3.91 -5.90
CA ILE A 18 -12.85 5.25 -6.42
C ILE A 18 -13.34 5.29 -7.86
N ASP A 19 -14.28 6.19 -8.14
CA ASP A 19 -14.71 6.50 -9.49
C ASP A 19 -13.83 7.58 -10.15
N ASN A 20 -14.07 7.86 -11.42
CA ASN A 20 -13.27 8.84 -12.16
C ASN A 20 -13.37 10.25 -11.59
N GLU A 21 -14.54 10.66 -11.09
CA GLU A 21 -14.74 11.98 -10.49
C GLU A 21 -13.91 12.14 -9.22
N THR A 22 -13.98 11.13 -8.33
CA THR A 22 -13.17 11.08 -7.11
C THR A 22 -11.68 11.06 -7.43
N TYR A 23 -11.26 10.30 -8.45
CA TYR A 23 -9.87 10.27 -8.89
C TYR A 23 -9.38 11.65 -9.34
N LEU A 24 -10.11 12.33 -10.22
CA LEU A 24 -9.75 13.65 -10.71
C LEU A 24 -9.70 14.71 -9.60
N LYS A 25 -10.64 14.66 -8.66
CA LYS A 25 -10.64 15.50 -7.47
C LYS A 25 -9.39 15.27 -6.60
N TRP A 26 -9.08 14.01 -6.33
CA TRP A 26 -7.91 13.66 -5.52
C TRP A 26 -6.60 14.00 -6.21
N TYR A 27 -6.51 13.77 -7.51
CA TYR A 27 -5.35 14.16 -8.31
C TYR A 27 -5.12 15.68 -8.24
N LYS A 28 -6.16 16.48 -8.45
CA LYS A 28 -6.09 17.94 -8.33
C LYS A 28 -5.63 18.37 -6.92
N GLU A 29 -6.19 17.77 -5.87
CA GLU A 29 -5.81 18.07 -4.48
C GLU A 29 -4.35 17.67 -4.19
N SER A 30 -3.90 16.51 -4.68
CA SER A 30 -2.54 16.02 -4.47
C SER A 30 -1.47 16.92 -5.10
N VAL A 31 -1.80 17.59 -6.20
CA VAL A 31 -0.89 18.53 -6.89
C VAL A 31 -0.97 19.92 -6.28
N SER A 32 -2.19 20.43 -5.99
CA SER A 32 -2.39 21.80 -5.52
C SER A 32 -2.08 21.98 -4.03
N ASN A 33 -2.26 20.93 -3.20
CA ASN A 33 -1.99 20.96 -1.77
C ASN A 33 -1.42 19.61 -1.29
N PRO A 34 -0.18 19.27 -1.71
CA PRO A 34 0.42 17.97 -1.44
C PRO A 34 0.54 17.66 0.07
N ASP A 35 0.90 18.63 0.89
CA ASP A 35 1.08 18.41 2.32
C ASP A 35 -0.22 18.00 3.00
N LYS A 36 -1.32 18.68 2.70
CA LYS A 36 -2.64 18.32 3.21
C LYS A 36 -3.11 16.95 2.71
N PHE A 37 -2.98 16.73 1.41
CA PHE A 37 -3.42 15.47 0.78
C PHE A 37 -2.64 14.28 1.32
N TRP A 38 -1.32 14.30 1.20
CA TRP A 38 -0.48 13.19 1.64
C TRP A 38 -0.41 13.05 3.17
N GLY A 39 -0.50 14.15 3.91
CA GLY A 39 -0.63 14.13 5.36
C GLY A 39 -1.88 13.40 5.85
N LYS A 40 -3.01 13.54 5.12
CA LYS A 40 -4.23 12.76 5.36
C LYS A 40 -4.03 11.28 5.00
N HIS A 41 -3.48 11.02 3.82
CA HIS A 41 -3.34 9.65 3.31
C HIS A 41 -2.25 8.85 4.02
N GLY A 42 -1.18 9.48 4.51
CA GLY A 42 -0.15 8.83 5.32
C GLY A 42 -0.68 8.21 6.62
N LYS A 43 -1.81 8.70 7.14
CA LYS A 43 -2.46 8.14 8.34
C LYS A 43 -3.18 6.80 8.10
N ARG A 44 -3.17 6.27 6.87
CA ARG A 44 -3.73 4.94 6.57
C ARG A 44 -2.84 3.80 7.06
N ILE A 45 -1.57 4.08 7.28
CA ILE A 45 -0.60 3.14 7.84
C ILE A 45 -0.30 3.50 9.29
N ASP A 46 0.13 2.51 10.07
CA ASP A 46 0.50 2.71 11.46
C ASP A 46 1.94 3.24 11.53
N TRP A 47 2.14 4.25 12.37
CA TRP A 47 3.42 4.87 12.63
C TRP A 47 3.83 4.63 14.09
N PHE A 48 5.04 4.13 14.32
CA PHE A 48 5.58 4.04 15.69
C PHE A 48 5.91 5.43 16.24
N LYS A 49 6.44 6.30 15.37
CA LYS A 49 6.56 7.72 15.61
C LYS A 49 5.85 8.46 14.48
N PRO A 50 4.76 9.17 14.77
CA PRO A 50 4.07 9.97 13.76
C PRO A 50 4.99 11.00 13.11
N TYR A 51 4.83 11.25 11.81
CA TYR A 51 5.53 12.30 11.11
C TYR A 51 4.95 13.68 11.42
N THR A 52 5.79 14.71 11.40
CA THR A 52 5.38 16.11 11.44
C THR A 52 5.61 16.79 10.09
N LYS A 53 6.61 16.33 9.32
CA LYS A 53 6.91 16.82 7.97
C LYS A 53 6.44 15.82 6.92
N VAL A 54 5.47 16.24 6.11
CA VAL A 54 4.92 15.40 5.04
C VAL A 54 5.86 15.32 3.86
N LYS A 55 6.34 16.49 3.39
CA LYS A 55 7.17 16.62 2.20
C LYS A 55 8.31 17.60 2.45
N ASN A 56 9.52 17.22 2.05
CA ASN A 56 10.71 18.07 2.04
C ASN A 56 11.50 17.74 0.78
N THR A 57 11.23 18.47 -0.32
CA THR A 57 11.81 18.17 -1.62
C THR A 57 12.38 19.45 -2.27
N SER A 58 13.54 19.33 -2.89
CA SER A 58 14.16 20.37 -3.68
C SER A 58 14.79 19.79 -4.94
N PHE A 59 14.60 20.49 -6.05
CA PHE A 59 15.26 20.21 -7.33
C PHE A 59 16.30 21.28 -7.66
N ASN A 60 16.51 22.26 -6.78
CA ASN A 60 17.49 23.31 -6.95
C ASN A 60 18.85 22.82 -6.42
N GLY A 61 19.90 22.87 -7.26
CA GLY A 61 21.22 22.35 -6.92
C GLY A 61 21.22 20.83 -6.78
N LYS A 62 21.67 20.32 -5.64
CA LYS A 62 21.61 18.87 -5.35
C LYS A 62 20.17 18.45 -5.09
N VAL A 63 19.64 17.55 -5.94
CA VAL A 63 18.30 17.01 -5.78
C VAL A 63 18.15 16.30 -4.42
N SER A 64 17.12 16.68 -3.67
CA SER A 64 16.77 16.08 -2.39
C SER A 64 15.27 15.78 -2.37
N ILE A 65 14.91 14.54 -2.12
CA ILE A 65 13.52 14.09 -2.07
C ILE A 65 13.31 13.30 -0.77
N LYS A 66 12.55 13.88 0.16
CA LYS A 66 12.23 13.27 1.44
C LYS A 66 10.74 13.38 1.69
N TRP A 67 10.13 12.26 2.09
CA TRP A 67 8.73 12.16 2.47
C TRP A 67 8.62 11.61 3.89
N PHE A 68 7.73 12.19 4.69
CA PHE A 68 7.48 11.75 6.07
C PHE A 68 8.77 11.64 6.90
N GLU A 69 9.67 12.61 6.74
CA GLU A 69 11.09 12.58 7.11
C GLU A 69 11.37 12.22 8.57
N ASP A 70 10.52 12.64 9.47
CA ASP A 70 10.67 12.45 10.91
C ASP A 70 9.78 11.34 11.49
N GLY A 71 9.00 10.67 10.64
CA GLY A 71 8.18 9.53 11.01
C GLY A 71 8.97 8.22 11.00
N THR A 72 8.57 7.27 11.84
CA THR A 72 9.09 5.89 11.82
C THR A 72 7.96 4.90 11.72
N THR A 73 8.11 3.95 10.80
CA THR A 73 7.16 2.87 10.57
C THR A 73 7.89 1.61 10.17
N ASN A 74 7.19 0.49 10.12
CA ASN A 74 7.71 -0.78 9.65
C ASN A 74 6.73 -1.39 8.65
N VAL A 75 7.24 -1.82 7.50
CA VAL A 75 6.44 -2.40 6.42
C VAL A 75 5.84 -3.74 6.85
N SER A 76 6.65 -4.61 7.47
CA SER A 76 6.19 -5.92 7.97
C SER A 76 5.05 -5.75 8.97
N TRP A 77 5.19 -4.85 9.94
CA TRP A 77 4.12 -4.50 10.87
C TRP A 77 2.83 -4.13 10.14
N ASN A 78 2.92 -3.20 9.21
CA ASN A 78 1.74 -2.71 8.48
C ASN A 78 1.09 -3.76 7.58
N CYS A 79 1.89 -4.65 6.98
CA CYS A 79 1.39 -5.68 6.07
C CYS A 79 0.94 -6.96 6.77
N ILE A 80 1.50 -7.29 7.92
CA ILE A 80 1.32 -8.58 8.59
C ILE A 80 0.82 -8.40 10.02
N ASP A 81 1.67 -7.86 10.91
CA ASP A 81 1.48 -7.92 12.36
C ASP A 81 0.17 -7.29 12.82
N ARG A 82 -0.15 -6.08 12.35
CA ARG A 82 -1.38 -5.37 12.73
C ARG A 82 -2.67 -6.12 12.34
N HIS A 83 -2.57 -7.08 11.43
CA HIS A 83 -3.71 -7.86 10.96
C HIS A 83 -3.93 -9.15 11.74
N LEU A 84 -2.93 -9.64 12.49
CA LEU A 84 -2.96 -10.95 13.15
C LEU A 84 -4.18 -11.13 14.06
N LYS A 85 -4.48 -10.13 14.89
CA LYS A 85 -5.60 -10.20 15.83
C LYS A 85 -6.96 -10.41 15.16
N LYS A 86 -7.17 -9.83 13.98
CA LYS A 86 -8.47 -9.85 13.27
C LYS A 86 -8.51 -10.81 12.10
N ARG A 87 -7.35 -11.13 11.52
CA ARG A 87 -7.21 -11.86 10.25
C ARG A 87 -6.15 -12.95 10.29
N GLY A 88 -5.69 -13.36 11.47
CA GLY A 88 -4.61 -14.35 11.63
C GLY A 88 -4.83 -15.63 10.83
N ASP A 89 -6.04 -16.15 10.83
CA ASP A 89 -6.41 -17.38 10.12
C ASP A 89 -6.88 -17.15 8.68
N GLN A 90 -6.95 -15.88 8.22
CA GLN A 90 -7.26 -15.56 6.83
C GLN A 90 -6.06 -15.89 5.93
N VAL A 91 -6.32 -16.46 4.75
CA VAL A 91 -5.31 -16.70 3.72
C VAL A 91 -4.72 -15.36 3.26
N ALA A 92 -3.41 -15.22 3.42
CA ALA A 92 -2.64 -14.05 2.99
C ALA A 92 -2.00 -14.26 1.63
N ILE A 93 -1.57 -15.50 1.34
CA ILE A 93 -0.89 -15.87 0.09
C ILE A 93 -1.53 -17.15 -0.43
N ILE A 94 -1.85 -17.16 -1.71
CA ILE A 94 -2.14 -18.37 -2.49
C ILE A 94 -0.97 -18.52 -3.46
N TRP A 95 -0.25 -19.63 -3.32
CA TRP A 95 0.81 -19.98 -4.24
C TRP A 95 0.34 -21.15 -5.13
N GLU A 96 0.58 -21.06 -6.42
CA GLU A 96 0.31 -22.11 -7.40
C GLU A 96 1.60 -22.43 -8.15
N GLY A 97 1.95 -23.71 -8.22
CA GLY A 97 3.09 -24.20 -8.97
C GLY A 97 2.78 -24.39 -10.45
N ASP A 98 3.79 -24.81 -11.22
CA ASP A 98 3.61 -25.18 -12.62
C ASP A 98 2.68 -26.40 -12.80
N ASN A 99 2.65 -27.28 -11.81
CA ASN A 99 1.69 -28.35 -11.72
C ASN A 99 0.40 -27.81 -11.08
N PRO A 100 -0.77 -27.86 -11.75
CA PRO A 100 -2.03 -27.33 -11.22
C PRO A 100 -2.56 -28.03 -9.95
N TYR A 101 -1.97 -29.18 -9.60
CA TYR A 101 -2.27 -29.89 -8.35
C TYR A 101 -1.31 -29.52 -7.20
N ASP A 102 -0.35 -28.64 -7.45
CA ASP A 102 0.62 -28.19 -6.45
C ASP A 102 0.33 -26.73 -6.08
N ASP A 103 -0.58 -26.57 -5.11
CA ASP A 103 -0.95 -25.28 -4.56
C ASP A 103 -0.68 -25.21 -3.05
N LYS A 104 -0.47 -24.00 -2.55
CA LYS A 104 -0.30 -23.75 -1.12
C LYS A 104 -1.01 -22.48 -0.70
N LYS A 105 -1.77 -22.58 0.37
CA LYS A 105 -2.40 -21.44 1.04
C LYS A 105 -1.66 -21.14 2.33
N ILE A 106 -1.22 -19.90 2.52
CA ILE A 106 -0.49 -19.44 3.69
C ILE A 106 -1.33 -18.39 4.38
N THR A 107 -1.68 -18.60 5.63
CA THR A 107 -2.41 -17.64 6.47
C THR A 107 -1.51 -16.50 6.94
N TYR A 108 -2.11 -15.38 7.42
CA TYR A 108 -1.32 -14.29 8.03
C TYR A 108 -0.49 -14.76 9.21
N LYS A 109 -1.00 -15.69 10.03
CA LYS A 109 -0.29 -16.26 11.18
C LYS A 109 0.93 -17.09 10.75
N GLU A 110 0.76 -17.94 9.74
CA GLU A 110 1.87 -18.71 9.17
C GLU A 110 2.90 -17.79 8.50
N LEU A 111 2.46 -16.79 7.73
CA LEU A 111 3.33 -15.81 7.10
C LEU A 111 4.14 -15.03 8.14
N HIS A 112 3.53 -14.59 9.24
CA HIS A 112 4.23 -13.95 10.35
C HIS A 112 5.32 -14.86 10.91
N GLY A 113 5.03 -16.16 11.14
CA GLY A 113 6.02 -17.12 11.60
C GLY A 113 7.19 -17.32 10.62
N HIS A 114 6.91 -17.33 9.30
CA HIS A 114 7.96 -17.43 8.28
C HIS A 114 8.86 -16.19 8.24
N VAL A 115 8.25 -14.99 8.27
CA VAL A 115 8.98 -13.70 8.25
C VAL A 115 9.82 -13.53 9.51
N SER A 116 9.26 -13.90 10.68
CA SER A 116 9.99 -13.82 11.95
C SER A 116 11.21 -14.75 11.98
N ARG A 117 11.08 -15.98 11.44
CA ARG A 117 12.22 -16.89 11.32
C ARG A 117 13.32 -16.34 10.40
N LEU A 118 12.93 -15.80 9.25
CA LEU A 118 13.88 -15.20 8.30
C LEU A 118 14.61 -13.99 8.90
N ALA A 119 13.90 -13.18 9.69
CA ALA A 119 14.49 -12.01 10.35
C ALA A 119 15.51 -12.35 11.44
N ASN A 120 15.54 -13.60 11.93
CA ASN A 120 16.47 -14.08 12.93
C ASN A 120 17.73 -14.78 12.35
N VAL A 121 17.87 -14.84 11.04
CA VAL A 121 19.02 -15.39 10.32
C VAL A 121 20.03 -14.28 10.02
#